data_df2592bc523b471c683a28106c80ffe1
#
_entry.id   df2592bc523b471c683a28106c80ffe1
#
_cell.length_a   1.000
_cell.length_b   1.000
_cell.length_c   1.000
_cell.angle_alpha   90.00
_cell.angle_beta   90.00
_cell.angle_gamma   90.00
#
_symmetry.space_group_name_H-M   'P 1'
#
loop_
_entity.id
_entity.type
_entity.pdbx_description
1 polymer ?
#
loop_
_entity_poly.entity_id
_entity_poly.type
_entity_poly.pdbx_seq_one_letter_code
_entity_poly.pdbx_strand_id
1 'polypeptide(L)'
;MSTAQKEVDNRRRQLRKWINDHFPNTAAFVARYQLNQGEISGLLKTKSFGSRKARNLEEAVGMPFRYLENVDEDSPLGPGITGDNIGEAPEIRGLVPVISWVQAGAWAEICDNFQPAEAEEWLPCPRPHGPNTFALKVQGASMEPKFQDGDIIFVDPSREADHGKHVVVRLEDEKRATFKQLIIEGGESFLRPLNPDWPDKVIRVNGTATICGVVIGKFVPV
;
A
#
# COMPACT_ATOMS: atom_id res chain seq x y z
N MET A 1 -33.01 -6.79 15.29
CA MET A 1 -32.73 -5.98 14.08
C MET A 1 -31.97 -6.85 13.09
N SER A 2 -32.29 -6.77 11.81
CA SER A 2 -31.56 -7.50 10.76
C SER A 2 -30.17 -6.89 10.57
N THR A 3 -29.19 -7.69 10.12
CA THR A 3 -27.82 -7.24 9.81
C THR A 3 -27.83 -6.06 8.83
N ALA A 4 -28.67 -6.12 7.80
CA ALA A 4 -28.83 -5.04 6.83
C ALA A 4 -29.33 -3.71 7.45
N GLN A 5 -30.18 -3.76 8.47
CA GLN A 5 -30.65 -2.56 9.16
C GLN A 5 -29.52 -1.92 9.99
N LYS A 6 -28.69 -2.73 10.65
CA LYS A 6 -27.56 -2.27 11.41
C LYS A 6 -26.52 -1.55 10.53
N GLU A 7 -26.25 -2.06 9.34
CA GLU A 7 -25.38 -1.43 8.35
C GLU A 7 -25.88 -0.07 7.87
N VAL A 8 -27.21 0.03 7.62
CA VAL A 8 -27.85 1.29 7.22
C VAL A 8 -27.74 2.33 8.34
N ASP A 9 -27.95 1.94 9.59
CA ASP A 9 -27.88 2.84 10.73
C ASP A 9 -26.43 3.29 11.01
N ASN A 10 -25.45 2.41 10.76
CA ASN A 10 -24.04 2.75 10.81
C ASN A 10 -23.68 3.83 9.76
N ARG A 11 -24.06 3.63 8.49
CA ARG A 11 -23.81 4.62 7.41
C ARG A 11 -24.43 5.97 7.72
N ARG A 12 -25.62 6.00 8.34
CA ARG A 12 -26.27 7.26 8.79
C ARG A 12 -25.48 7.95 9.88
N ARG A 13 -24.96 7.20 10.85
CA ARG A 13 -24.15 7.72 11.94
C ARG A 13 -22.85 8.32 11.40
N GLN A 14 -22.13 7.61 10.53
CA GLN A 14 -20.89 8.07 9.93
C GLN A 14 -21.12 9.31 9.06
N LEU A 15 -22.20 9.38 8.31
CA LEU A 15 -22.53 10.57 7.53
C LEU A 15 -22.83 11.79 8.43
N ARG A 16 -23.53 11.61 9.56
CA ARG A 16 -23.73 12.69 10.55
C ARG A 16 -22.42 13.15 11.15
N LYS A 17 -21.55 12.20 11.53
CA LYS A 17 -20.23 12.50 12.08
C LYS A 17 -19.42 13.34 11.09
N TRP A 18 -19.29 12.91 9.85
CA TRP A 18 -18.59 13.66 8.81
C TRP A 18 -19.12 15.08 8.64
N ILE A 19 -20.43 15.25 8.57
CA ILE A 19 -21.04 16.57 8.43
C ILE A 19 -20.72 17.44 9.64
N ASN A 20 -20.86 16.91 10.86
CA ASN A 20 -20.59 17.69 12.08
C ASN A 20 -19.12 18.08 12.26
N ASP A 21 -18.20 17.21 11.84
CA ASP A 21 -16.76 17.42 11.98
C ASP A 21 -16.21 18.44 10.98
N HIS A 22 -16.85 18.55 9.79
CA HIS A 22 -16.31 19.35 8.68
C HIS A 22 -17.19 20.55 8.28
N PHE A 23 -18.44 20.61 8.74
CA PHE A 23 -19.40 21.65 8.35
C PHE A 23 -20.24 22.16 9.53
N PRO A 24 -20.62 23.43 9.55
CA PRO A 24 -21.44 23.98 10.63
C PRO A 24 -22.86 23.40 10.66
N ASN A 25 -23.37 22.90 9.53
CA ASN A 25 -24.67 22.26 9.42
C ASN A 25 -24.83 21.51 8.08
N THR A 26 -25.89 20.69 7.98
CA THR A 26 -26.20 19.91 6.76
C THR A 26 -26.44 20.81 5.53
N ALA A 27 -26.97 22.01 5.69
CA ALA A 27 -27.21 22.92 4.57
C ALA A 27 -25.89 23.42 3.95
N ALA A 28 -24.89 23.73 4.77
CA ALA A 28 -23.55 24.10 4.30
C ALA A 28 -22.85 22.95 3.57
N PHE A 29 -22.97 21.72 4.05
CA PHE A 29 -22.49 20.51 3.38
C PHE A 29 -23.13 20.33 2.00
N VAL A 30 -24.45 20.38 1.94
CA VAL A 30 -25.23 20.25 0.69
C VAL A 30 -24.84 21.33 -0.32
N ALA A 31 -24.72 22.58 0.13
CA ALA A 31 -24.34 23.71 -0.72
C ALA A 31 -22.91 23.58 -1.27
N ARG A 32 -21.96 23.13 -0.43
CA ARG A 32 -20.55 22.97 -0.80
C ARG A 32 -20.36 22.01 -1.95
N TYR A 33 -21.08 20.90 -1.98
CA TYR A 33 -20.95 19.83 -2.97
C TYR A 33 -22.10 19.81 -3.99
N GLN A 34 -22.98 20.81 -3.98
CA GLN A 34 -24.15 20.93 -4.87
C GLN A 34 -25.06 19.68 -4.87
N LEU A 35 -25.24 19.10 -3.68
CA LEU A 35 -26.03 17.89 -3.48
C LEU A 35 -27.52 18.20 -3.39
N ASN A 36 -28.35 17.18 -3.58
CA ASN A 36 -29.80 17.33 -3.35
C ASN A 36 -30.12 17.30 -1.85
N GLN A 37 -30.61 18.43 -1.32
CA GLN A 37 -30.95 18.58 0.09
C GLN A 37 -31.98 17.56 0.58
N GLY A 38 -33.02 17.29 -0.21
CA GLY A 38 -34.05 16.33 0.12
C GLY A 38 -33.52 14.88 0.14
N GLU A 39 -32.54 14.58 -0.69
CA GLU A 39 -31.87 13.28 -0.69
C GLU A 39 -31.02 13.10 0.56
N ILE A 40 -30.13 14.04 0.88
CA ILE A 40 -29.26 13.97 2.07
C ILE A 40 -30.10 13.93 3.35
N SER A 41 -31.11 14.77 3.47
CA SER A 41 -32.04 14.75 4.61
C SER A 41 -32.76 13.41 4.74
N GLY A 42 -33.12 12.80 3.62
CA GLY A 42 -33.75 11.48 3.59
C GLY A 42 -32.79 10.36 4.01
N LEU A 43 -31.53 10.38 3.54
CA LEU A 43 -30.50 9.43 3.95
C LEU A 43 -30.19 9.50 5.45
N LEU A 44 -30.16 10.69 6.02
CA LEU A 44 -29.97 10.91 7.46
C LEU A 44 -31.15 10.44 8.33
N LYS A 45 -32.33 10.25 7.75
CA LYS A 45 -33.56 9.88 8.50
C LYS A 45 -34.04 8.46 8.19
N THR A 46 -34.65 8.26 7.04
CA THR A 46 -35.46 7.06 6.77
C THR A 46 -35.19 6.39 5.42
N LYS A 47 -34.62 7.09 4.45
CA LYS A 47 -34.36 6.49 3.12
C LYS A 47 -33.37 5.35 3.17
N SER A 48 -33.53 4.37 2.31
CA SER A 48 -32.56 3.28 2.13
C SER A 48 -31.17 3.82 1.81
N PHE A 49 -30.19 3.34 2.56
CA PHE A 49 -28.78 3.77 2.46
C PHE A 49 -27.88 2.56 2.21
N GLY A 50 -28.03 1.95 1.03
CA GLY A 50 -27.25 0.79 0.60
C GLY A 50 -25.81 1.16 0.23
N SER A 51 -24.93 0.16 0.13
CA SER A 51 -23.48 0.30 -0.13
C SER A 51 -23.19 1.09 -1.41
N ARG A 52 -23.90 0.83 -2.50
CA ARG A 52 -23.72 1.56 -3.77
C ARG A 52 -23.96 3.06 -3.62
N LYS A 53 -24.98 3.44 -2.85
CA LYS A 53 -25.29 4.85 -2.59
C LYS A 53 -24.27 5.52 -1.68
N ALA A 54 -23.73 4.77 -0.71
CA ALA A 54 -22.65 5.21 0.14
C ALA A 54 -21.38 5.50 -0.70
N ARG A 55 -20.98 4.61 -1.60
CA ARG A 55 -19.84 4.82 -2.50
C ARG A 55 -19.98 6.07 -3.36
N ASN A 56 -21.13 6.21 -4.01
CA ASN A 56 -21.36 7.39 -4.87
C ASN A 56 -21.29 8.70 -4.07
N LEU A 57 -21.75 8.70 -2.81
CA LEU A 57 -21.66 9.87 -1.96
C LEU A 57 -20.23 10.13 -1.49
N GLU A 58 -19.49 9.10 -1.06
CA GLU A 58 -18.09 9.19 -0.69
C GLU A 58 -17.24 9.81 -1.82
N GLU A 59 -17.43 9.32 -3.04
CA GLU A 59 -16.75 9.82 -4.23
C GLU A 59 -17.12 11.28 -4.54
N ALA A 60 -18.42 11.61 -4.50
CA ALA A 60 -18.90 12.95 -4.80
C ALA A 60 -18.38 14.02 -3.82
N VAL A 61 -18.09 13.66 -2.58
CA VAL A 61 -17.67 14.59 -1.52
C VAL A 61 -16.20 14.43 -1.10
N GLY A 62 -15.46 13.49 -1.73
CA GLY A 62 -14.06 13.24 -1.42
C GLY A 62 -13.82 12.62 -0.04
N MET A 63 -14.74 11.79 0.44
CA MET A 63 -14.54 11.00 1.66
C MET A 63 -13.51 9.89 1.42
N PRO A 64 -12.77 9.46 2.45
CA PRO A 64 -11.95 8.25 2.36
C PRO A 64 -12.76 7.04 1.93
N PHE A 65 -12.13 6.12 1.21
CA PHE A 65 -12.78 4.90 0.71
C PHE A 65 -13.40 4.11 1.88
N ARG A 66 -14.68 3.76 1.75
CA ARG A 66 -15.48 3.05 2.76
C ARG A 66 -15.66 3.79 4.10
N TYR A 67 -15.47 5.09 4.16
CA TYR A 67 -15.67 5.87 5.39
C TYR A 67 -17.05 5.66 6.02
N LEU A 68 -18.09 5.65 5.20
CA LEU A 68 -19.48 5.47 5.66
C LEU A 68 -19.79 4.04 6.15
N GLU A 69 -18.91 3.08 5.90
CA GLU A 69 -19.04 1.69 6.36
C GLU A 69 -18.15 1.40 7.57
N ASN A 70 -17.26 2.31 7.97
CA ASN A 70 -16.42 2.14 9.16
C ASN A 70 -17.29 2.02 10.42
N VAL A 71 -16.90 1.13 11.31
CA VAL A 71 -17.55 0.93 12.61
C VAL A 71 -16.70 1.62 13.66
N ASP A 72 -17.24 2.65 14.34
CA ASP A 72 -16.57 3.27 15.48
C ASP A 72 -16.49 2.27 16.65
N GLU A 73 -15.45 2.35 17.48
CA GLU A 73 -15.25 1.49 18.66
C GLU A 73 -16.42 1.53 19.66
N ASP A 74 -17.19 2.61 19.69
CA ASP A 74 -18.40 2.78 20.51
C ASP A 74 -19.67 2.19 19.86
N SER A 75 -19.56 1.39 18.79
CA SER A 75 -20.71 0.82 18.13
C SER A 75 -21.33 -0.32 18.95
N PRO A 76 -22.69 -0.38 19.10
CA PRO A 76 -23.39 -1.51 19.74
C PRO A 76 -23.23 -2.84 18.96
N LEU A 77 -22.47 -2.87 17.87
CA LEU A 77 -22.11 -4.07 17.13
C LEU A 77 -20.95 -4.86 17.73
N GLY A 78 -20.44 -4.45 18.89
CA GLY A 78 -19.38 -5.11 19.63
C GLY A 78 -18.01 -5.14 18.91
N PRO A 79 -16.90 -5.27 19.63
CA PRO A 79 -15.62 -5.55 19.00
C PRO A 79 -15.74 -6.83 18.18
N GLY A 80 -15.35 -6.76 16.92
CA GLY A 80 -15.28 -7.94 16.06
C GLY A 80 -14.52 -9.05 16.76
N ILE A 81 -14.90 -10.28 16.52
CA ILE A 81 -14.37 -11.51 17.10
C ILE A 81 -12.85 -11.41 17.31
N THR A 82 -12.45 -11.10 18.53
CA THR A 82 -11.06 -11.21 18.99
C THR A 82 -10.78 -12.66 19.28
N GLY A 83 -10.40 -13.41 18.25
CA GLY A 83 -9.65 -14.64 18.49
C GLY A 83 -8.25 -14.25 18.94
N ASP A 84 -7.73 -14.83 20.03
CA ASP A 84 -6.44 -14.55 20.67
C ASP A 84 -5.20 -14.62 19.76
N ASN A 85 -5.36 -14.85 18.46
CA ASN A 85 -4.30 -14.99 17.47
C ASN A 85 -4.40 -14.02 16.26
N ILE A 86 -5.30 -13.01 16.29
CA ILE A 86 -5.46 -12.06 15.19
C ILE A 86 -5.04 -10.68 15.70
N GLY A 87 -3.81 -10.27 15.39
CA GLY A 87 -3.39 -8.87 15.52
C GLY A 87 -4.12 -7.98 14.52
N GLU A 88 -4.15 -6.68 14.76
CA GLU A 88 -4.70 -5.71 13.82
C GLU A 88 -4.06 -5.89 12.44
N ALA A 89 -4.89 -6.04 11.41
CA ALA A 89 -4.38 -6.11 10.05
C ALA A 89 -3.70 -4.77 9.69
N PRO A 90 -2.53 -4.81 9.04
CA PRO A 90 -1.85 -3.60 8.64
C PRO A 90 -2.73 -2.77 7.68
N GLU A 91 -2.70 -1.45 7.86
CA GLU A 91 -3.45 -0.52 7.02
C GLU A 91 -2.92 -0.57 5.58
N ILE A 92 -3.77 -0.96 4.63
CA ILE A 92 -3.40 -1.01 3.21
C ILE A 92 -3.43 0.41 2.65
N ARG A 93 -2.26 0.97 2.37
CA ARG A 93 -2.09 2.33 1.84
C ARG A 93 -1.76 2.30 0.34
N GLY A 94 -2.78 2.06 -0.47
CA GLY A 94 -2.65 2.13 -1.92
C GLY A 94 -2.20 0.84 -2.61
N LEU A 95 -2.22 0.89 -3.93
CA LEU A 95 -1.75 -0.18 -4.80
C LEU A 95 -0.34 0.16 -5.30
N VAL A 96 0.51 -0.84 -5.38
CA VAL A 96 1.89 -0.74 -5.82
C VAL A 96 2.04 -1.56 -7.11
N PRO A 97 2.65 -1.00 -8.17
CA PRO A 97 2.84 -1.72 -9.42
C PRO A 97 3.87 -2.84 -9.29
N VAL A 98 3.58 -4.01 -9.82
CA VAL A 98 4.57 -5.06 -10.07
C VAL A 98 5.22 -4.77 -11.42
N ILE A 99 6.54 -4.61 -11.41
CA ILE A 99 7.33 -4.24 -12.59
C ILE A 99 8.43 -5.26 -12.86
N SER A 100 8.99 -5.20 -14.06
CA SER A 100 10.13 -6.04 -14.44
C SER A 100 11.45 -5.56 -13.82
N TRP A 101 12.44 -6.44 -13.73
CA TRP A 101 13.80 -6.13 -13.26
C TRP A 101 14.52 -5.08 -14.13
N VAL A 102 14.17 -4.97 -15.41
CA VAL A 102 14.71 -3.95 -16.32
C VAL A 102 14.11 -2.58 -15.97
N GLN A 103 12.78 -2.51 -15.78
CA GLN A 103 12.11 -1.28 -15.34
C GLN A 103 12.61 -0.82 -13.96
N ALA A 104 12.84 -1.75 -13.03
CA ALA A 104 13.40 -1.44 -11.73
C ALA A 104 14.78 -0.77 -11.80
N GLY A 105 15.63 -1.19 -12.75
CA GLY A 105 16.92 -0.56 -13.00
C GLY A 105 16.82 0.89 -13.49
N ALA A 106 15.75 1.22 -14.23
CA ALA A 106 15.48 2.55 -14.77
C ALA A 106 14.43 3.33 -13.95
N TRP A 107 13.98 2.81 -12.80
CA TRP A 107 12.81 3.31 -12.10
C TRP A 107 12.88 4.80 -11.76
N ALA A 108 14.01 5.29 -11.29
CA ALA A 108 14.20 6.72 -10.98
C ALA A 108 13.98 7.65 -12.20
N GLU A 109 14.15 7.12 -13.40
CA GLU A 109 14.02 7.87 -14.66
C GLU A 109 12.60 7.79 -15.23
N ILE A 110 11.87 6.69 -14.94
CA ILE A 110 10.57 6.40 -15.57
C ILE A 110 9.37 6.57 -14.64
N CYS A 111 9.54 6.58 -13.32
CA CYS A 111 8.45 6.53 -12.35
C CYS A 111 7.44 7.68 -12.50
N ASP A 112 7.89 8.89 -12.86
CA ASP A 112 7.01 10.05 -13.03
C ASP A 112 6.12 9.97 -14.29
N ASN A 113 6.54 9.20 -15.30
CA ASN A 113 5.82 9.01 -16.56
C ASN A 113 5.23 7.59 -16.71
N PHE A 114 5.37 6.76 -15.68
CA PHE A 114 4.93 5.37 -15.71
C PHE A 114 3.40 5.27 -15.87
N GLN A 115 2.98 4.53 -16.91
CA GLN A 115 1.56 4.35 -17.19
C GLN A 115 1.01 3.11 -16.48
N PRO A 116 -0.23 3.13 -15.97
CA PRO A 116 -0.82 1.98 -15.29
C PRO A 116 -0.82 0.67 -16.08
N ALA A 117 -0.87 0.78 -17.42
CA ALA A 117 -0.83 -0.39 -18.31
C ALA A 117 0.57 -1.02 -18.48
N GLU A 118 1.63 -0.37 -17.98
CA GLU A 118 3.00 -0.87 -18.03
C GLU A 118 3.34 -1.78 -16.84
N ALA A 119 2.49 -1.81 -15.80
CA ALA A 119 2.60 -2.73 -14.70
C ALA A 119 2.10 -4.13 -15.10
N GLU A 120 2.81 -5.17 -14.67
CA GLU A 120 2.33 -6.55 -14.83
C GLU A 120 1.06 -6.79 -14.00
N GLU A 121 1.02 -6.21 -12.81
CA GLU A 121 -0.06 -6.34 -11.83
C GLU A 121 0.00 -5.17 -10.85
N TRP A 122 -1.10 -4.92 -10.12
CA TRP A 122 -1.15 -3.97 -9.01
C TRP A 122 -1.50 -4.67 -7.72
N LEU A 123 -0.64 -4.59 -6.72
CA LEU A 123 -0.79 -5.27 -5.44
C LEU A 123 -0.93 -4.31 -4.26
N PRO A 124 -1.77 -4.64 -3.26
CA PRO A 124 -1.87 -3.86 -2.04
C PRO A 124 -0.59 -4.01 -1.20
N CYS A 125 0.04 -2.90 -0.83
CA CYS A 125 1.18 -2.92 0.06
C CYS A 125 0.73 -2.77 1.52
N PRO A 126 1.00 -3.75 2.40
CA PRO A 126 0.56 -3.72 3.80
C PRO A 126 1.45 -2.87 4.70
N ARG A 127 2.43 -2.16 4.15
CA ARG A 127 3.37 -1.32 4.89
C ARG A 127 3.27 0.14 4.47
N PRO A 128 3.52 1.11 5.39
CA PRO A 128 3.72 2.51 5.03
C PRO A 128 4.87 2.64 4.03
N HIS A 129 4.61 3.30 2.91
CA HIS A 129 5.58 3.41 1.82
C HIS A 129 5.51 4.78 1.13
N GLY A 130 6.56 5.12 0.40
CA GLY A 130 6.62 6.32 -0.42
C GLY A 130 5.80 6.20 -1.73
N PRO A 131 5.56 7.34 -2.42
CA PRO A 131 4.71 7.39 -3.62
C PRO A 131 5.25 6.55 -4.79
N ASN A 132 6.57 6.43 -4.92
CA ASN A 132 7.23 5.73 -6.02
C ASN A 132 7.63 4.29 -5.65
N THR A 133 6.96 3.71 -4.67
CA THR A 133 7.15 2.31 -4.29
C THR A 133 6.68 1.39 -5.40
N PHE A 134 7.44 0.35 -5.67
CA PHE A 134 7.14 -0.68 -6.67
C PHE A 134 7.33 -2.08 -6.09
N ALA A 135 6.87 -3.08 -6.81
CA ALA A 135 7.05 -4.47 -6.44
C ALA A 135 7.77 -5.25 -7.54
N LEU A 136 8.51 -6.29 -7.14
CA LEU A 136 9.25 -7.18 -8.03
C LEU A 136 8.99 -8.63 -7.66
N LYS A 137 8.88 -9.49 -8.67
CA LYS A 137 8.89 -10.93 -8.47
C LYS A 137 10.33 -11.41 -8.36
N VAL A 138 10.67 -12.04 -7.23
CA VAL A 138 12.00 -12.60 -6.97
C VAL A 138 12.32 -13.68 -8.02
N GLN A 139 13.55 -13.64 -8.53
CA GLN A 139 14.05 -14.59 -9.48
C GLN A 139 15.35 -15.23 -8.98
N GLY A 140 15.38 -16.55 -8.94
CA GLY A 140 16.53 -17.33 -8.52
C GLY A 140 16.71 -17.42 -7.00
N ALA A 141 17.73 -18.16 -6.57
CA ALA A 141 17.94 -18.64 -5.21
C ALA A 141 18.98 -17.84 -4.42
N SER A 142 19.50 -16.71 -4.95
CA SER A 142 20.59 -15.96 -4.30
C SER A 142 20.22 -15.37 -2.94
N MET A 143 18.91 -15.17 -2.68
CA MET A 143 18.41 -14.57 -1.45
C MET A 143 17.68 -15.56 -0.53
N GLU A 144 17.77 -16.85 -0.83
CA GLU A 144 17.26 -17.92 0.03
C GLU A 144 18.06 -18.02 1.34
N PRO A 145 17.44 -18.57 2.41
CA PRO A 145 16.07 -19.08 2.48
C PRO A 145 15.02 -18.00 2.75
N LYS A 146 15.42 -16.75 2.98
CA LYS A 146 14.53 -15.66 3.40
C LYS A 146 13.59 -15.21 2.30
N PHE A 147 14.07 -15.17 1.05
CA PHE A 147 13.31 -14.81 -0.14
C PHE A 147 13.48 -15.93 -1.15
N GLN A 148 12.36 -16.54 -1.52
CA GLN A 148 12.32 -17.65 -2.46
C GLN A 148 12.01 -17.18 -3.88
N ASP A 149 12.35 -17.98 -4.87
CA ASP A 149 11.93 -17.75 -6.25
C ASP A 149 10.41 -17.68 -6.33
N GLY A 150 9.89 -16.63 -6.99
CA GLY A 150 8.46 -16.37 -7.07
C GLY A 150 7.87 -15.48 -5.96
N ASP A 151 8.54 -15.26 -4.83
CA ASP A 151 8.12 -14.27 -3.83
C ASP A 151 7.99 -12.88 -4.49
N ILE A 152 7.06 -12.06 -4.01
CA ILE A 152 6.97 -10.66 -4.44
C ILE A 152 7.52 -9.77 -3.34
N ILE A 153 8.47 -8.90 -3.66
CA ILE A 153 9.07 -7.94 -2.74
C ILE A 153 8.57 -6.53 -3.05
N PHE A 154 8.25 -5.76 -2.00
CA PHE A 154 7.92 -4.35 -2.10
C PHE A 154 9.17 -3.52 -1.85
N VAL A 155 9.47 -2.60 -2.78
CA VAL A 155 10.69 -1.81 -2.81
C VAL A 155 10.34 -0.33 -2.75
N ASP A 156 10.86 0.36 -1.74
CA ASP A 156 10.63 1.79 -1.51
C ASP A 156 11.90 2.59 -1.79
N PRO A 157 11.93 3.41 -2.86
CA PRO A 157 13.08 4.26 -3.20
C PRO A 157 13.33 5.39 -2.20
N SER A 158 12.33 5.78 -1.42
CA SER A 158 12.43 6.88 -0.44
C SER A 158 13.11 6.46 0.87
N ARG A 159 13.33 5.17 1.07
CA ARG A 159 13.97 4.65 2.28
C ARG A 159 15.48 4.72 2.19
N GLU A 160 16.09 5.13 3.29
CA GLU A 160 17.54 5.11 3.44
C GLU A 160 18.08 3.68 3.46
N ALA A 161 19.13 3.46 2.67
CA ALA A 161 19.78 2.17 2.54
C ALA A 161 20.90 2.03 3.56
N ASP A 162 20.59 1.41 4.69
CA ASP A 162 21.51 1.18 5.79
C ASP A 162 22.17 -0.21 5.73
N HIS A 163 23.20 -0.39 6.55
CA HIS A 163 23.85 -1.69 6.76
C HIS A 163 22.82 -2.78 7.13
N GLY A 164 22.92 -3.93 6.47
CA GLY A 164 22.06 -5.09 6.70
C GLY A 164 20.70 -5.04 6.00
N LYS A 165 20.32 -3.91 5.40
CA LYS A 165 19.08 -3.81 4.62
C LYS A 165 19.15 -4.65 3.34
N HIS A 166 17.99 -5.08 2.87
CA HIS A 166 17.85 -5.73 1.59
C HIS A 166 17.53 -4.67 0.54
N VAL A 167 18.29 -4.61 -0.52
CA VAL A 167 18.24 -3.54 -1.52
C VAL A 167 18.12 -4.09 -2.92
N VAL A 168 17.42 -3.36 -3.77
CA VAL A 168 17.43 -3.54 -5.21
C VAL A 168 18.42 -2.53 -5.79
N VAL A 169 19.38 -3.00 -6.56
CA VAL A 169 20.54 -2.24 -7.05
C VAL A 169 20.75 -2.48 -8.52
N ARG A 170 20.98 -1.42 -9.30
CA ARG A 170 21.49 -1.50 -10.67
C ARG A 170 23.01 -1.32 -10.65
N LEU A 171 23.72 -2.25 -11.24
CA LEU A 171 25.14 -2.12 -11.54
C LEU A 171 25.26 -1.37 -12.89
N GLU A 172 26.23 -0.46 -13.01
CA GLU A 172 26.36 0.40 -14.21
C GLU A 172 26.52 -0.37 -15.51
N ASP A 173 27.20 -1.51 -15.45
CA ASP A 173 27.43 -2.38 -16.62
C ASP A 173 26.23 -3.29 -16.93
N GLU A 174 25.17 -3.26 -16.09
CA GLU A 174 24.00 -4.14 -16.24
C GLU A 174 22.74 -3.31 -16.50
N LYS A 175 21.96 -3.75 -17.51
CA LYS A 175 20.65 -3.15 -17.82
C LYS A 175 19.56 -3.55 -16.82
N ARG A 176 19.82 -4.54 -15.97
CA ARG A 176 18.87 -5.11 -15.01
C ARG A 176 19.31 -4.81 -13.59
N ALA A 177 18.33 -4.57 -12.74
CA ALA A 177 18.59 -4.52 -11.32
C ALA A 177 18.82 -5.91 -10.72
N THR A 178 19.54 -5.96 -9.59
CA THR A 178 19.76 -7.18 -8.80
C THR A 178 19.31 -6.97 -7.36
N PHE A 179 19.00 -8.07 -6.67
CA PHE A 179 18.53 -8.07 -5.29
C PHE A 179 19.56 -8.68 -4.36
N LYS A 180 20.05 -7.90 -3.40
CA LYS A 180 21.11 -8.30 -2.46
C LYS A 180 20.92 -7.69 -1.07
N GLN A 181 21.68 -8.15 -0.10
CA GLN A 181 21.84 -7.49 1.19
C GLN A 181 22.98 -6.47 1.10
N LEU A 182 22.74 -5.24 1.57
CA LEU A 182 23.75 -4.20 1.68
C LEU A 182 24.56 -4.39 2.96
N ILE A 183 25.87 -4.46 2.82
CA ILE A 183 26.84 -4.48 3.92
C ILE A 183 27.67 -3.21 3.82
N ILE A 184 27.74 -2.45 4.90
CA ILE A 184 28.60 -1.25 5.01
C ILE A 184 29.63 -1.55 6.08
N GLU A 185 30.89 -1.58 5.69
CA GLU A 185 32.01 -1.88 6.60
C GLU A 185 33.24 -1.03 6.22
N GLY A 186 33.86 -0.38 7.21
CA GLY A 186 35.03 0.45 6.98
C GLY A 186 34.81 1.65 6.03
N GLY A 187 33.56 2.12 5.87
CA GLY A 187 33.20 3.16 4.90
C GLY A 187 33.02 2.66 3.46
N GLU A 188 33.15 1.37 3.25
CA GLU A 188 32.91 0.71 1.96
C GLU A 188 31.59 -0.03 1.95
N SER A 189 30.97 -0.11 0.79
CA SER A 189 29.69 -0.80 0.58
C SER A 189 29.88 -2.08 -0.23
N PHE A 190 29.22 -3.13 0.20
CA PHE A 190 29.24 -4.45 -0.43
C PHE A 190 27.83 -4.97 -0.60
N LEU A 191 27.59 -5.73 -1.65
CA LEU A 191 26.35 -6.46 -1.90
C LEU A 191 26.58 -7.95 -1.69
N ARG A 192 25.79 -8.55 -0.80
CA ARG A 192 25.91 -9.95 -0.41
C ARG A 192 24.63 -10.71 -0.68
N PRO A 193 24.69 -11.91 -1.30
CA PRO A 193 23.58 -12.83 -1.30
C PRO A 193 23.31 -13.36 0.11
N LEU A 194 22.07 -13.73 0.42
CA LEU A 194 21.75 -14.40 1.67
C LEU A 194 22.01 -15.90 1.65
N ASN A 195 21.93 -16.50 0.46
CA ASN A 195 22.20 -17.91 0.27
C ASN A 195 23.70 -18.21 0.45
N PRO A 196 24.09 -18.98 1.48
CA PRO A 196 25.50 -19.31 1.74
C PRO A 196 26.15 -20.17 0.64
N ASP A 197 25.34 -20.90 -0.11
CA ASP A 197 25.80 -21.79 -1.20
C ASP A 197 25.88 -21.07 -2.56
N TRP A 198 25.53 -19.77 -2.60
CA TRP A 198 25.61 -18.98 -3.84
C TRP A 198 27.09 -18.76 -4.22
N PRO A 199 27.47 -19.00 -5.50
CA PRO A 199 28.88 -18.96 -5.90
C PRO A 199 29.50 -17.56 -5.79
N ASP A 200 28.77 -16.50 -6.14
CA ASP A 200 29.24 -15.10 -6.07
C ASP A 200 28.92 -14.50 -4.69
N LYS A 201 29.86 -14.59 -3.77
CA LYS A 201 29.57 -14.29 -2.35
C LYS A 201 29.46 -12.80 -1.99
N VAL A 202 30.25 -11.93 -2.62
CA VAL A 202 30.27 -10.49 -2.29
C VAL A 202 30.67 -9.68 -3.52
N ILE A 203 29.89 -8.64 -3.82
CA ILE A 203 30.20 -7.67 -4.87
C ILE A 203 30.54 -6.36 -4.18
N ARG A 204 31.75 -5.83 -4.36
CA ARG A 204 32.14 -4.52 -3.85
C ARG A 204 31.49 -3.44 -4.71
N VAL A 205 30.85 -2.48 -4.06
CA VAL A 205 30.26 -1.31 -4.73
C VAL A 205 31.30 -0.21 -4.85
N ASN A 206 31.92 -0.10 -6.01
CA ASN A 206 33.00 0.86 -6.26
C ASN A 206 32.53 2.20 -6.86
N GLY A 207 31.38 2.73 -6.40
CA GLY A 207 30.77 3.93 -6.97
C GLY A 207 30.00 3.68 -8.30
N THR A 208 29.95 2.43 -8.76
CA THR A 208 29.34 2.00 -10.03
C THR A 208 27.98 1.31 -9.84
N ALA A 209 27.31 1.56 -8.73
CA ALA A 209 26.00 0.96 -8.47
C ALA A 209 25.00 2.02 -8.00
N THR A 210 23.80 1.99 -8.55
CA THR A 210 22.67 2.83 -8.16
C THR A 210 21.69 2.00 -7.34
N ILE A 211 21.42 2.41 -6.10
CA ILE A 211 20.39 1.79 -5.28
C ILE A 211 19.02 2.25 -5.79
N CYS A 212 18.21 1.34 -6.31
CA CYS A 212 16.88 1.59 -6.81
C CYS A 212 15.84 1.70 -5.68
N GLY A 213 16.10 1.07 -4.53
CA GLY A 213 15.29 1.17 -3.33
C GLY A 213 15.55 0.07 -2.32
N VAL A 214 14.91 0.21 -1.15
CA VAL A 214 15.01 -0.70 0.00
C VAL A 214 13.77 -1.58 0.07
N VAL A 215 13.96 -2.87 0.29
CA VAL A 215 12.85 -3.83 0.48
C VAL A 215 12.20 -3.60 1.84
N ILE A 216 10.92 -3.25 1.82
CA ILE A 216 10.11 -2.96 3.02
C ILE A 216 9.19 -4.10 3.43
N GLY A 217 8.95 -5.07 2.56
CA GLY A 217 8.10 -6.23 2.81
C GLY A 217 8.15 -7.26 1.70
N LYS A 218 7.55 -8.41 1.95
CA LYS A 218 7.32 -9.43 0.92
C LYS A 218 5.91 -9.99 0.98
N PHE A 219 5.40 -10.43 -0.14
CA PHE A 219 4.18 -11.21 -0.30
C PHE A 219 4.54 -12.56 -0.89
N VAL A 220 3.98 -13.63 -0.35
CA VAL A 220 4.19 -15.01 -0.81
C VAL A 220 2.92 -15.42 -1.55
N PRO A 221 2.95 -15.56 -2.88
CA PRO A 221 1.83 -16.11 -3.63
C PRO A 221 1.56 -17.56 -3.19
N VAL A 222 0.28 -17.95 -3.14
CA VAL A 222 -0.17 -19.31 -2.79
C VAL A 222 -0.34 -20.14 -4.04
#